data_ed56f6f9cf06ef20487d3f0ab9284257
#
_entry.id   ed56f6f9cf06ef20487d3f0ab9284257
#
_cell.length_a   1.000
_cell.length_b   1.000
_cell.length_c   1.000
_cell.angle_alpha   90.00
_cell.angle_beta   90.00
_cell.angle_gamma   90.00
#
_symmetry.space_group_name_H-M   'P 1'
#
loop_
_entity.id
_entity.type
_entity.pdbx_description
1 polymer ?
#
loop_
_entity_poly.entity_id
_entity_poly.type
_entity_poly.pdbx_seq_one_letter_code
_entity_poly.pdbx_strand_id
1 'polypeptide(L)' 'MPERSDAELIAAILEGSESCFEQLMDRHSGRLFGLLSRFTRDRGEVEDLAQEVFVKVFRKLHTVPQSTEFYTWMYR' A
#
# COMPACT_ATOMS: atom_id res chain seq x y z
N MET A 1 21.16 4.47 7.38
CA MET A 1 20.88 4.27 5.95
C MET A 1 19.59 4.97 5.58
N PRO A 2 19.56 5.74 4.53
CA PRO A 2 18.30 6.33 4.09
C PRO A 2 17.31 5.25 3.67
N GLU A 3 16.08 5.44 4.02
CA GLU A 3 15.03 4.53 3.60
C GLU A 3 14.81 4.66 2.09
N ARG A 4 14.44 3.55 1.46
CA ARG A 4 14.06 3.58 0.05
C ARG A 4 12.77 4.37 -0.13
N SER A 5 12.70 5.12 -1.22
CA SER A 5 11.46 5.80 -1.58
C SER A 5 10.39 4.79 -2.02
N ASP A 6 9.14 5.22 -2.03
CA ASP A 6 8.06 4.38 -2.54
C ASP A 6 8.33 3.94 -3.98
N ALA A 7 8.84 4.85 -4.81
CA ALA A 7 9.17 4.53 -6.20
C ALA A 7 10.24 3.43 -6.31
N GLU A 8 11.25 3.48 -5.44
CA GLU A 8 12.27 2.45 -5.41
C GLU A 8 11.73 1.10 -4.95
N LEU A 9 10.85 1.10 -3.95
CA LEU A 9 10.20 -0.12 -3.49
C LEU A 9 9.32 -0.71 -4.59
N ILE A 10 8.54 0.13 -5.27
CA ILE A 10 7.67 -0.31 -6.36
C ILE A 10 8.49 -0.95 -7.48
N ALA A 11 9.59 -0.32 -7.88
CA ALA A 11 10.46 -0.88 -8.91
C ALA A 11 10.98 -2.26 -8.52
N ALA A 12 11.40 -2.44 -7.27
CA ALA A 12 11.88 -3.73 -6.79
C ALA A 12 10.77 -4.78 -6.75
N ILE A 13 9.57 -4.39 -6.35
CA ILE A 13 8.40 -5.29 -6.32
C ILE A 13 8.08 -5.79 -7.73
N LEU A 14 8.10 -4.91 -8.72
CA LEU A 14 7.83 -5.28 -10.10
C LEU A 14 8.89 -6.22 -10.67
N GLU A 15 10.09 -6.24 -10.07
CA GLU A 15 11.15 -7.19 -10.40
C GLU A 15 11.05 -8.49 -9.61
N GLY A 16 10.06 -8.62 -8.72
CA GLY A 16 9.79 -9.85 -8.00
C GLY A 16 10.08 -9.84 -6.50
N SER A 17 10.39 -8.70 -5.90
CA SER A 17 10.73 -8.64 -4.48
C SER A 17 9.49 -8.58 -3.59
N GLU A 18 9.14 -9.69 -2.95
CA GLU A 18 8.03 -9.75 -2.00
C GLU A 18 8.31 -8.95 -0.72
N SER A 19 9.57 -8.95 -0.27
CA SER A 19 9.92 -8.22 0.96
C SER A 19 9.75 -6.71 0.79
N CYS A 20 9.99 -6.18 -0.41
CA CYS A 20 9.77 -4.78 -0.69
C CYS A 20 8.28 -4.44 -0.68
N PHE A 21 7.42 -5.36 -1.11
CA PHE A 21 5.98 -5.18 -1.01
C PHE A 21 5.53 -5.08 0.46
N GLU A 22 6.02 -5.95 1.31
CA GLU A 22 5.73 -5.88 2.74
C GLU A 22 6.18 -4.55 3.34
N GLN A 23 7.37 -4.07 2.99
CA GLN A 23 7.85 -2.77 3.46
C GLN A 23 6.95 -1.63 3.00
N LEU A 24 6.51 -1.67 1.75
CA LEU A 24 5.63 -0.65 1.21
C LEU A 24 4.29 -0.63 1.94
N MET A 25 3.70 -1.80 2.17
CA MET A 25 2.43 -1.92 2.88
C MET A 25 2.56 -1.49 4.33
N ASP A 26 3.63 -1.91 5.01
CA ASP A 26 3.88 -1.50 6.40
C ASP A 26 4.00 0.02 6.52
N ARG A 27 4.66 0.65 5.57
CA ARG A 27 4.84 2.11 5.57
C ARG A 27 3.50 2.84 5.51
N HIS A 28 2.54 2.31 4.77
CA HIS A 28 1.24 2.95 4.55
C HIS A 28 0.11 2.38 5.39
N SER A 29 0.33 1.30 6.11
CA SER A 29 -0.74 0.60 6.85
C SER A 29 -1.36 1.46 7.95
N GLY A 30 -0.54 2.22 8.68
CA GLY A 30 -1.05 3.08 9.75
C GLY A 30 -2.08 4.09 9.26
N ARG A 31 -1.79 4.73 8.14
CA ARG A 31 -2.72 5.68 7.51
C ARG A 31 -3.97 5.00 7.01
N LEU A 32 -3.81 3.82 6.39
CA LEU A 32 -4.94 3.06 5.87
C LEU A 32 -5.87 2.64 6.99
N PHE A 33 -5.33 2.06 8.06
CA PHE A 33 -6.15 1.65 9.20
C PHE A 33 -6.83 2.84 9.85
N GLY A 34 -6.15 3.98 9.98
CA GLY A 34 -6.74 5.19 10.50
C GLY A 34 -7.92 5.68 9.67
N LEU A 35 -7.79 5.63 8.35
CA LEU A 35 -8.86 6.03 7.43
C LEU A 35 -10.05 5.08 7.53
N LEU A 36 -9.80 3.77 7.48
CA LEU A 36 -10.87 2.77 7.53
C LEU A 36 -11.62 2.79 8.86
N SER A 37 -10.95 3.12 9.96
CA SER A 37 -11.56 3.24 11.27
C SER A 37 -12.59 4.35 11.36
N ARG A 38 -12.60 5.28 10.42
CA ARG A 38 -13.64 6.32 10.33
C ARG A 38 -14.95 5.78 9.76
N PHE A 39 -14.89 4.69 9.01
CA PHE A 39 -16.06 4.12 8.34
C PHE A 39 -16.70 3.00 9.13
N THR A 40 -15.95 2.34 10.01
CA THR A 40 -16.46 1.26 10.82
C THR A 40 -15.72 1.19 12.15
N ARG A 41 -16.42 0.75 13.20
CA ARG A 41 -15.82 0.52 14.52
C ARG A 41 -15.42 -0.93 14.73
N ASP A 42 -15.80 -1.80 13.82
CA ASP A 42 -15.48 -3.22 13.90
C ASP A 42 -14.05 -3.44 13.40
N ARG A 43 -13.18 -3.86 14.31
CA ARG A 43 -11.76 -4.07 14.02
C ARG A 43 -11.53 -5.15 12.97
N GLY A 44 -12.30 -6.24 13.04
CA GLY A 44 -12.22 -7.32 12.06
C GLY A 44 -12.59 -6.83 10.67
N GLU A 45 -13.61 -5.98 10.56
CA GLU A 45 -14.01 -5.39 9.30
C GLU A 45 -12.92 -4.47 8.73
N VAL A 46 -12.27 -3.67 9.60
CA VAL A 46 -11.15 -2.82 9.18
C VAL A 46 -10.01 -3.66 8.61
N GLU A 47 -9.66 -4.75 9.28
CA GLU A 47 -8.61 -5.65 8.81
C GLU A 47 -8.95 -6.28 7.46
N ASP A 48 -10.19 -6.73 7.28
CA ASP A 48 -10.64 -7.32 6.03
C ASP A 48 -10.60 -6.32 4.88
N LEU A 49 -11.05 -5.10 5.13
CA LEU A 49 -11.01 -4.03 4.13
C LEU A 49 -9.57 -3.66 3.77
N ALA A 50 -8.69 -3.61 4.76
CA ALA A 50 -7.28 -3.31 4.52
C ALA A 50 -6.63 -4.38 3.64
N GLN A 51 -6.93 -5.66 3.90
CA GLN A 51 -6.41 -6.74 3.07
C GLN A 51 -6.91 -6.65 1.63
N GLU A 52 -8.17 -6.31 1.43
CA GLU A 52 -8.70 -6.11 0.08
C GLU A 52 -7.97 -4.99 -0.66
N VAL A 53 -7.67 -3.89 0.04
CA VAL A 53 -6.90 -2.79 -0.54
C VAL A 53 -5.51 -3.25 -0.93
N PHE A 54 -4.83 -4.00 -0.05
CA PHE A 54 -3.48 -4.50 -0.32
C PHE A 54 -3.45 -5.44 -1.53
N VAL A 55 -4.43 -6.32 -1.65
CA VAL A 55 -4.54 -7.23 -2.80
C VAL A 55 -4.73 -6.44 -4.10
N LYS A 56 -5.59 -5.43 -4.09
CA LYS A 56 -5.81 -4.58 -5.27
C LYS A 56 -4.54 -3.81 -5.63
N VAL A 57 -3.83 -3.29 -4.63
CA VAL A 57 -2.57 -2.59 -4.84
C VAL A 57 -1.56 -3.52 -5.52
N PHE A 58 -1.41 -4.74 -5.00
CA PHE A 58 -0.48 -5.70 -5.57
C PHE A 58 -0.80 -6.00 -7.04
N ARG A 59 -2.06 -6.23 -7.35
CA ARG A 59 -2.49 -6.58 -8.71
C ARG A 59 -2.31 -5.44 -9.71
N LYS A 60 -2.45 -4.19 -9.26
CA LYS A 60 -2.43 -3.02 -10.14
C LYS A 60 -1.16 -2.17 -9.98
N LEU A 61 -0.18 -2.65 -9.23
CA LEU A 61 1.01 -1.88 -8.94
C LEU A 61 1.75 -1.45 -10.21
N HIS A 62 1.74 -2.29 -11.24
CA HIS A 62 2.37 -2.00 -12.53
C HIS A 62 1.72 -0.83 -13.27
N THR A 63 0.53 -0.38 -12.84
CA THR A 63 -0.17 0.73 -13.48
C THR A 63 0.09 2.07 -12.79
N VAL A 64 0.85 2.10 -11.70
CA VAL A 64 1.14 3.35 -10.97
C VAL A 64 2.01 4.26 -11.84
N PRO A 65 1.53 5.47 -12.19
CA PRO A 65 2.36 6.42 -12.92
C PRO A 65 3.56 6.85 -12.09
N GLN A 66 4.73 6.96 -12.70
CA GLN A 66 5.95 7.35 -11.98
C GLN A 66 5.87 8.73 -11.34
N SER A 67 5.09 9.63 -11.93
CA SER A 67 4.93 10.99 -11.44
C SER A 67 3.89 11.13 -10.34
N THR A 68 3.14 10.07 -10.03
CA THR A 68 2.07 10.10 -9.04
C THR A 68 2.59 9.56 -7.71
N GLU A 69 2.28 10.25 -6.61
CA GLU A 69 2.58 9.72 -5.30
C GLU A 69 1.77 8.45 -5.05
N PHE A 70 2.43 7.42 -4.57
CA PHE A 70 1.80 6.13 -4.33
C PHE A 70 0.57 6.25 -3.42
N TYR A 71 0.67 7.03 -2.35
CA TYR A 71 -0.43 7.24 -1.41
C TYR A 71 -1.68 7.77 -2.13
N THR A 72 -1.51 8.76 -2.97
CA THR A 72 -2.63 9.36 -3.73
C THR A 72 -3.26 8.34 -4.66
N TRP A 73 -2.45 7.55 -5.34
CA TRP A 73 -2.93 6.51 -6.25
C TRP A 73 -3.71 5.43 -5.50
N MET A 74 -3.22 5.02 -4.34
CA MET A 74 -3.83 3.93 -3.56
C MET A 74 -5.26 4.27 -3.11
N TYR A 75 -5.55 5.54 -2.90
CA TYR A 75 -6.85 5.99 -2.39
C TYR A 75 -7.82 6.47 -3.46
N ARG A 76 -7.52 6.21 -4.69
CA ARG A 76 -8.46 6.51 -5.78
C ARG A 76 -9.55 5.46 -5.92
#